data_a63efbae821a204f130c66cf3f96bc4d
#
_entry.id   a63efbae821a204f130c66cf3f96bc4d
#
_cell.length_a   1.000
_cell.length_b   1.000
_cell.length_c   1.000
_cell.angle_alpha   90.00
_cell.angle_beta   90.00
_cell.angle_gamma   90.00
#
_symmetry.space_group_name_H-M   'P 1'
#
loop_
_entity.id
_entity.type
_entity.pdbx_description
1 polymer ?
#
loop_
_entity_poly.entity_id
_entity_poly.type
_entity_poly.pdbx_seq_one_letter_code
_entity_poly.pdbx_strand_id
1 'polypeptide(L)' 'MGCYLKVAEDEGEEPIELPLEEDGTLLLSTLTAQFPGTSGLKFRTESNTFRGVRLADVKFHPPEDTWGDTVYYCVFLKGE' A
#
# COMPACT_ATOMS: atom_id res chain seq x y z
N MET A 1 3.02 -19.95 -4.64
CA MET A 1 3.82 -18.81 -5.02
C MET A 1 3.24 -17.58 -4.40
N GLY A 2 3.99 -16.87 -3.67
CA GLY A 2 3.50 -15.64 -3.06
C GLY A 2 3.72 -14.45 -3.96
N CYS A 3 2.83 -13.50 -3.89
CA CYS A 3 3.02 -12.21 -4.50
C CYS A 3 3.30 -11.20 -3.41
N TYR A 4 4.13 -10.23 -3.72
CA TYR A 4 4.53 -9.21 -2.76
C TYR A 4 4.30 -7.84 -3.33
N LEU A 5 4.02 -6.90 -2.45
CA LEU A 5 3.81 -5.51 -2.81
C LEU A 5 4.91 -4.68 -2.15
N LYS A 6 5.53 -3.80 -2.92
CA LYS A 6 6.56 -2.92 -2.38
C LYS A 6 5.92 -1.71 -1.75
N VAL A 7 6.17 -1.51 -0.46
CA VAL A 7 5.58 -0.40 0.28
C VAL A 7 6.69 0.29 1.06
N ALA A 8 6.75 1.60 0.94
CA ALA A 8 7.69 2.41 1.70
C ALA A 8 6.93 3.32 2.63
N GLU A 9 7.57 3.71 3.72
CA GLU A 9 6.93 4.61 4.67
C GLU A 9 6.68 5.97 4.03
N ASP A 10 7.61 6.44 3.23
CA ASP A 10 7.52 7.74 2.58
C ASP A 10 8.44 7.72 1.39
N GLU A 11 8.32 8.73 0.54
CA GLU A 11 9.24 8.86 -0.58
C GLU A 11 10.66 9.02 -0.05
N GLY A 12 11.59 8.33 -0.71
CA GLY A 12 12.96 8.38 -0.26
C GLY A 12 13.35 7.32 0.74
N GLU A 13 12.36 6.59 1.26
CA GLU A 13 12.64 5.49 2.18
C GLU A 13 12.73 4.18 1.42
N GLU A 14 13.45 3.23 1.98
CA GLU A 14 13.57 1.92 1.36
C GLU A 14 12.25 1.18 1.43
N PRO A 15 11.79 0.62 0.32
CA PRO A 15 10.55 -0.14 0.37
C PRO A 15 10.74 -1.51 1.00
N ILE A 16 9.68 -2.00 1.59
CA ILE A 16 9.61 -3.34 2.14
C ILE A 16 8.60 -4.12 1.32
N GLU A 17 8.89 -5.38 1.07
CA GLU A 17 7.96 -6.24 0.35
C GLU A 17 7.00 -6.87 1.34
N LEU A 18 5.71 -6.64 1.14
CA LEU A 18 4.67 -7.18 2.00
C LEU A 18 3.90 -8.25 1.24
N PRO A 19 3.56 -9.36 1.91
CA PRO A 19 2.85 -10.45 1.22
C PRO A 19 1.40 -10.06 0.94
N LEU A 20 0.95 -10.43 -0.25
CA LEU A 20 -0.44 -10.25 -0.64
C LEU A 20 -1.22 -11.51 -0.34
N GLU A 21 -2.53 -11.36 -0.16
CA GLU A 21 -3.41 -12.48 0.04
C GLU A 21 -3.63 -13.23 -1.28
N GLU A 22 -4.23 -14.41 -1.18
CA GLU A 22 -4.46 -15.22 -2.37
C GLU A 22 -5.32 -14.52 -3.41
N ASP A 23 -6.21 -13.64 -2.95
CA ASP A 23 -7.08 -12.91 -3.87
C ASP A 23 -6.42 -11.64 -4.41
N GLY A 24 -5.15 -11.42 -4.10
CA GLY A 24 -4.42 -10.28 -4.62
C GLY A 24 -4.57 -9.01 -3.82
N THR A 25 -5.25 -9.06 -2.68
CA THR A 25 -5.41 -7.88 -1.84
C THR A 25 -4.33 -7.82 -0.78
N LEU A 26 -4.16 -6.64 -0.19
CA LEU A 26 -3.25 -6.46 0.94
C LEU A 26 -4.08 -6.19 2.18
N LEU A 27 -3.91 -7.03 3.20
CA LEU A 27 -4.62 -6.82 4.45
C LEU A 27 -4.12 -5.57 5.17
N LEU A 28 -5.05 -4.81 5.73
CA LEU A 28 -4.68 -3.67 6.55
C LEU A 28 -3.77 -4.10 7.71
N SER A 29 -4.06 -5.25 8.32
CA SER A 29 -3.24 -5.72 9.42
C SER A 29 -1.83 -6.08 8.98
N THR A 30 -1.65 -6.57 7.75
CA THR A 30 -0.31 -6.81 7.23
C THR A 30 0.46 -5.50 7.12
N LEU A 31 -0.22 -4.46 6.65
CA LEU A 31 0.41 -3.16 6.48
C LEU A 31 0.73 -2.53 7.83
N THR A 32 -0.21 -2.56 8.76
CA THR A 32 0.01 -1.91 10.05
C THR A 32 1.02 -2.65 10.91
N ALA A 33 1.20 -3.94 10.68
CA ALA A 33 2.22 -4.68 11.41
C ALA A 33 3.62 -4.17 11.08
N GLN A 34 3.84 -3.73 9.84
CA GLN A 34 5.13 -3.21 9.42
C GLN A 34 5.22 -1.70 9.60
N PHE A 35 4.11 -1.00 9.44
CA PHE A 35 4.08 0.46 9.55
C PHE A 35 2.98 0.86 10.52
N PRO A 36 3.25 0.79 11.83
CA PRO A 36 2.21 1.10 12.82
C PRO A 36 1.68 2.52 12.64
N GLY A 37 0.37 2.66 12.77
CA GLY A 37 -0.28 3.94 12.61
C GLY A 37 -0.72 4.26 11.20
N THR A 38 -0.40 3.37 10.25
CA THR A 38 -0.79 3.56 8.86
C THR A 38 -2.30 3.42 8.72
N SER A 39 -2.90 4.35 7.99
CA SER A 39 -4.34 4.30 7.74
C SER A 39 -4.67 4.05 6.28
N GLY A 40 -3.71 4.15 5.38
CA GLY A 40 -3.98 3.96 3.97
C GLY A 40 -2.73 3.80 3.16
N LEU A 41 -2.93 3.66 1.85
CA LEU A 41 -1.85 3.55 0.87
C LEU A 41 -2.10 4.55 -0.24
N LYS A 42 -1.03 5.00 -0.85
CA LYS A 42 -1.10 5.88 -2.02
C LYS A 42 0.06 5.54 -2.94
N PHE A 43 -0.05 5.97 -4.17
CA PHE A 43 1.02 5.77 -5.13
C PHE A 43 1.07 6.96 -6.07
N ARG A 44 2.25 7.17 -6.68
CA ARG A 44 2.42 8.29 -7.59
C ARG A 44 2.03 7.85 -8.99
N THR A 45 1.21 8.66 -9.64
CA THR A 45 0.73 8.36 -10.98
C THR A 45 1.68 8.92 -12.03
N GLU A 46 1.44 8.58 -13.27
CA GLU A 46 2.23 9.11 -14.37
C GLU A 46 2.12 10.62 -14.50
N SER A 47 1.00 11.18 -14.06
CA SER A 47 0.85 12.63 -14.10
C SER A 47 1.47 13.30 -12.88
N ASN A 48 2.26 12.57 -12.12
CA ASN A 48 3.01 13.09 -10.99
C ASN A 48 2.12 13.56 -9.84
N THR A 49 1.00 12.89 -9.68
CA THR A 49 0.12 13.12 -8.55
C THR A 49 0.02 11.86 -7.73
N PHE A 50 -0.42 11.98 -6.48
CA PHE A 50 -0.68 10.81 -5.66
C PHE A 50 -2.11 10.35 -5.85
N ARG A 51 -2.29 9.05 -5.87
CA ARG A 51 -3.60 8.44 -5.93
C ARG A 51 -3.73 7.47 -4.77
N GLY A 52 -4.87 7.54 -4.07
CA GLY A 52 -5.12 6.64 -2.96
C GLY A 52 -5.55 5.27 -3.43
N VAL A 53 -5.30 4.28 -2.58
CA VAL A 53 -5.68 2.90 -2.84
C VAL A 53 -6.95 2.61 -2.07
N ARG A 54 -7.88 1.91 -2.70
CA ARG A 54 -9.17 1.62 -2.09
C ARG A 54 -9.02 0.63 -0.94
N LEU A 55 -9.63 0.95 0.18
CA LEU A 55 -9.68 0.07 1.34
C LEU A 55 -11.13 -0.32 1.58
N ALA A 56 -11.42 -1.61 1.51
CA ALA A 56 -12.75 -2.12 1.78
C ALA A 56 -12.61 -3.46 2.47
N ASP A 57 -13.44 -3.70 3.50
CA ASP A 57 -13.41 -4.96 4.27
C ASP A 57 -12.01 -5.24 4.81
N VAL A 58 -11.36 -4.23 5.32
CA VAL A 58 -9.99 -4.25 5.87
C VAL A 58 -8.95 -4.78 4.88
N LYS A 59 -9.23 -4.67 3.59
CA LYS A 59 -8.32 -5.08 2.54
C LYS A 59 -8.11 -3.96 1.55
N PHE A 60 -6.86 -3.78 1.13
CA PHE A 60 -6.54 -2.84 0.06
C PHE A 60 -6.65 -3.56 -1.27
N HIS A 61 -7.37 -2.96 -2.18
CA HIS A 61 -7.63 -3.56 -3.48
C HIS A 61 -6.73 -2.92 -4.53
N PRO A 62 -6.19 -3.73 -5.45
CA PRO A 62 -5.30 -3.17 -6.46
C PRO A 62 -6.02 -2.19 -7.37
N PRO A 63 -5.37 -1.08 -7.71
CA PRO A 63 -5.97 -0.15 -8.66
C PRO A 63 -6.01 -0.79 -10.04
N GLU A 64 -7.15 -0.65 -10.71
CA GLU A 64 -7.30 -1.17 -12.07
C GLU A 64 -6.89 -2.64 -12.18
N ASP A 65 -7.21 -3.41 -11.16
CA ASP A 65 -7.04 -4.86 -11.12
C ASP A 65 -5.60 -5.32 -11.03
N THR A 66 -4.64 -4.42 -10.88
CA THR A 66 -3.26 -4.84 -10.74
C THR A 66 -2.49 -3.80 -9.91
N TRP A 67 -1.55 -4.32 -9.13
CA TRP A 67 -0.66 -3.44 -8.37
C TRP A 67 0.43 -2.84 -9.25
N GLY A 68 0.74 -3.49 -10.37
CA GLY A 68 1.80 -3.03 -11.24
C GLY A 68 3.16 -3.17 -10.60
N ASP A 69 4.12 -2.45 -11.14
CA ASP A 69 5.50 -2.52 -10.71
C ASP A 69 5.90 -1.25 -9.97
N THR A 70 5.00 -0.76 -9.17
CA THR A 70 5.09 0.55 -8.52
C THR A 70 5.32 0.38 -7.03
N VAL A 71 6.06 1.32 -6.44
CA VAL A 71 6.21 1.39 -5.00
C VAL A 71 5.04 2.18 -4.44
N TYR A 72 4.42 1.64 -3.39
CA TYR A 72 3.32 2.30 -2.72
C TYR A 72 3.81 2.92 -1.43
N TYR A 73 3.12 3.93 -0.95
CA TYR A 73 3.55 4.68 0.23
C TYR A 73 2.44 4.70 1.25
N CYS A 74 2.85 4.76 2.52
CA CYS A 74 1.92 4.77 3.62
C CYS A 74 1.26 6.14 3.78
N VAL A 75 0.00 6.12 4.20
CA VAL A 75 -0.71 7.33 4.61
C VAL A 75 -0.98 7.20 6.09
N PHE A 76 -0.51 8.17 6.87
CA PHE A 76 -0.71 8.16 8.32
C PHE A 76 -1.75 9.19 8.69
N LEU A 77 -2.54 8.86 9.70
CA LEU A 77 -3.47 9.83 10.24
C LEU A 77 -2.67 10.98 10.84
N LYS A 78 -3.13 12.19 10.56
CA LYS A 78 -2.47 13.34 11.14
C LYS A 78 -2.89 13.45 12.59
N GLY A 79 -1.89 13.48 13.48
CA GLY A 79 -2.16 13.63 14.89
C GLY A 79 -2.56 15.05 15.23
N GLU A 80 -3.13 15.20 16.36
CA GLU A 80 -3.56 16.51 16.85
C GLU A 80 -2.94 16.84 18.16
#